data_48e46127dc9984e4ee2684c6a7f31efe
#
_entry.id   48e46127dc9984e4ee2684c6a7f31efe
#
_cell.length_a   1.000
_cell.length_b   1.000
_cell.length_c   1.000
_cell.angle_alpha   90.00
_cell.angle_beta   90.00
_cell.angle_gamma   90.00
#
_symmetry.space_group_name_H-M   'P 1'
#
loop_
_entity.id
_entity.type
_entity.pdbx_description
1 polymer ?
#
loop_
_entity_poly.entity_id
_entity_poly.type
_entity_poly.pdbx_seq_one_letter_code
_entity_poly.pdbx_strand_id
1 'polypeptide(L)'
;GHFPISNLYESLYFLTWGITLGQLLVEREYQSPVIPSIAIPIELLTVAFACFVLPEDLKLSSNLVPALRSSWLIMHVSVVMLSYAALIIGSLLSVSVLFINKNKPLQIRSSSTGIGGFKISNNYPFNDLVKPIEFSHSEELDTLSYRSILIGFVLLTLGLISGAVWANEAWGTW
;
A
#
# COMPACT_ATOMS: atom_id res chain seq x y z
N GLY A 1 -7.95 28.34 -6.63
CA GLY A 1 -7.41 26.98 -6.68
C GLY A 1 -8.05 26.13 -5.60
N HIS A 2 -8.45 24.93 -5.91
CA HIS A 2 -8.97 23.96 -4.97
C HIS A 2 -7.96 22.81 -4.84
N PHE A 3 -8.04 22.06 -3.75
CA PHE A 3 -7.20 20.90 -3.56
C PHE A 3 -7.69 19.73 -4.45
N PRO A 4 -6.82 18.95 -5.10
CA PRO A 4 -7.20 17.95 -6.11
C PRO A 4 -7.75 16.66 -5.47
N ILE A 5 -8.89 16.74 -4.80
CA ILE A 5 -9.64 15.60 -4.24
C ILE A 5 -11.15 15.93 -4.22
N SER A 6 -11.60 16.77 -5.16
CA SER A 6 -13.00 17.22 -5.18
C SER A 6 -13.94 16.27 -5.91
N ASN A 7 -13.41 15.38 -6.74
CA ASN A 7 -14.18 14.39 -7.50
C ASN A 7 -13.44 13.05 -7.59
N LEU A 8 -14.13 12.01 -8.12
CA LEU A 8 -13.57 10.68 -8.26
C LEU A 8 -12.35 10.65 -9.19
N TYR A 9 -12.37 11.44 -10.26
CA TYR A 9 -11.27 11.54 -11.21
C TYR A 9 -9.99 12.03 -10.53
N GLU A 10 -10.06 13.12 -9.80
CA GLU A 10 -8.93 13.68 -9.05
C GLU A 10 -8.43 12.72 -7.95
N SER A 11 -9.36 12.01 -7.28
CA SER A 11 -9.01 11.02 -6.26
C SER A 11 -8.24 9.83 -6.85
N LEU A 12 -8.60 9.36 -8.04
CA LEU A 12 -7.88 8.29 -8.74
C LEU A 12 -6.47 8.73 -9.17
N TYR A 13 -6.31 9.97 -9.61
CA TYR A 13 -4.98 10.53 -9.90
C TYR A 13 -4.13 10.67 -8.65
N PHE A 14 -4.73 11.11 -7.55
CA PHE A 14 -4.03 11.18 -6.27
C PHE A 14 -3.63 9.80 -5.75
N LEU A 15 -4.48 8.78 -5.92
CA LEU A 15 -4.16 7.38 -5.62
C LEU A 15 -2.97 6.90 -6.46
N THR A 16 -2.99 7.14 -7.76
CA THR A 16 -1.89 6.77 -8.67
C THR A 16 -0.59 7.44 -8.24
N TRP A 17 -0.64 8.74 -7.93
CA TRP A 17 0.51 9.46 -7.39
C TRP A 17 1.03 8.84 -6.09
N GLY A 18 0.14 8.42 -5.20
CA GLY A 18 0.50 7.72 -3.96
C GLY A 18 1.18 6.36 -4.22
N ILE A 19 0.71 5.59 -5.21
CA ILE A 19 1.33 4.32 -5.61
C ILE A 19 2.72 4.58 -6.19
N THR A 20 2.86 5.53 -7.10
CA THR A 20 4.16 5.91 -7.69
C THR A 20 5.15 6.38 -6.62
N LEU A 21 4.70 7.20 -5.68
CA LEU A 21 5.55 7.65 -4.56
C LEU A 21 6.01 6.46 -3.70
N GLY A 22 5.09 5.59 -3.32
CA GLY A 22 5.40 4.40 -2.53
C GLY A 22 6.34 3.45 -3.28
N GLN A 23 6.13 3.24 -4.58
CA GLN A 23 7.03 2.48 -5.44
C GLN A 23 8.45 3.05 -5.44
N LEU A 24 8.60 4.36 -5.67
CA LEU A 24 9.91 5.01 -5.71
C LEU A 24 10.65 4.92 -4.36
N LEU A 25 9.92 5.05 -3.24
CA LEU A 25 10.50 4.89 -1.91
C LEU A 25 11.02 3.47 -1.68
N VAL A 26 10.26 2.48 -2.10
CA VAL A 26 10.64 1.06 -1.97
C VAL A 26 11.77 0.72 -2.92
N GLU A 27 11.74 1.17 -4.18
CA GLU A 27 12.77 0.92 -5.17
C GLU A 27 14.12 1.54 -4.78
N ARG A 28 14.10 2.71 -4.16
CA ARG A 28 15.31 3.36 -3.62
C ARG A 28 16.03 2.51 -2.58
N GLU A 29 15.28 1.78 -1.76
CA GLU A 29 15.81 0.93 -0.70
C GLU A 29 16.31 -0.42 -1.25
N TYR A 30 15.56 -1.03 -2.15
CA TYR A 30 15.70 -2.46 -2.51
C TYR A 30 16.12 -2.74 -3.95
N GLN A 31 16.17 -1.74 -4.82
CA GLN A 31 16.61 -1.82 -6.23
C GLN A 31 16.14 -3.08 -6.99
N SER A 32 14.93 -3.54 -6.70
CA SER A 32 14.36 -4.76 -7.28
C SER A 32 13.51 -4.45 -8.51
N PRO A 33 13.78 -5.06 -9.69
CA PRO A 33 12.99 -4.84 -10.91
C PRO A 33 11.57 -5.42 -10.83
N VAL A 34 11.27 -6.24 -9.83
CA VAL A 34 9.95 -6.85 -9.63
C VAL A 34 8.93 -5.79 -9.22
N ILE A 35 9.32 -4.83 -8.40
CA ILE A 35 8.44 -3.80 -7.85
C ILE A 35 7.83 -2.94 -8.96
N PRO A 36 8.61 -2.28 -9.84
CA PRO A 36 8.05 -1.52 -10.95
C PRO A 36 7.28 -2.37 -11.95
N SER A 37 7.71 -3.61 -12.20
CA SER A 37 7.03 -4.52 -13.12
C SER A 37 5.58 -4.82 -12.73
N ILE A 38 5.24 -4.67 -11.44
CA ILE A 38 3.92 -4.93 -10.90
C ILE A 38 3.14 -3.64 -10.69
N ALA A 39 3.79 -2.60 -10.17
CA ALA A 39 3.14 -1.33 -9.87
C ALA A 39 2.73 -0.58 -11.15
N ILE A 40 3.60 -0.49 -12.15
CA ILE A 40 3.35 0.26 -13.39
C ILE A 40 2.08 -0.20 -14.14
N PRO A 41 1.82 -1.51 -14.35
CA PRO A 41 0.58 -1.94 -14.99
C PRO A 41 -0.68 -1.50 -14.23
N ILE A 42 -0.64 -1.45 -12.91
CA ILE A 42 -1.78 -1.06 -12.09
C ILE A 42 -1.99 0.45 -12.12
N GLU A 43 -0.92 1.22 -12.06
CA GLU A 43 -0.97 2.66 -12.28
C GLU A 43 -1.57 2.98 -13.65
N LEU A 44 -1.10 2.28 -14.69
CA LEU A 44 -1.64 2.43 -16.04
C LEU A 44 -3.13 2.10 -16.11
N LEU A 45 -3.56 0.98 -15.51
CA LEU A 45 -4.98 0.59 -15.47
C LEU A 45 -5.82 1.62 -14.71
N THR A 46 -5.33 2.15 -13.60
CA THR A 46 -6.04 3.17 -12.80
C THR A 46 -6.20 4.45 -13.61
N VAL A 47 -5.14 4.92 -14.26
CA VAL A 47 -5.20 6.13 -15.11
C VAL A 47 -6.06 5.90 -16.34
N ALA A 48 -5.94 4.75 -17.01
CA ALA A 48 -6.76 4.39 -18.16
C ALA A 48 -8.26 4.35 -17.79
N PHE A 49 -8.59 3.75 -16.65
CA PHE A 49 -9.94 3.76 -16.12
C PHE A 49 -10.45 5.19 -15.89
N ALA A 50 -9.67 6.03 -15.24
CA ALA A 50 -10.03 7.43 -14.98
C ALA A 50 -10.24 8.22 -16.29
N CYS A 51 -9.38 7.99 -17.30
CA CYS A 51 -9.47 8.74 -18.56
C CYS A 51 -10.59 8.27 -19.49
N PHE A 52 -10.74 6.95 -19.67
CA PHE A 52 -11.57 6.38 -20.74
C PHE A 52 -12.92 5.84 -20.28
N VAL A 53 -13.02 5.38 -19.03
CA VAL A 53 -14.24 4.73 -18.53
C VAL A 53 -15.09 5.68 -17.72
N LEU A 54 -14.49 6.65 -17.04
CA LEU A 54 -15.21 7.56 -16.18
C LEU A 54 -16.09 8.52 -17.02
N PRO A 55 -17.41 8.64 -16.70
CA PRO A 55 -18.29 9.61 -17.35
C PRO A 55 -17.82 11.06 -17.17
N GLU A 56 -18.07 11.90 -18.16
CA GLU A 56 -17.65 13.30 -18.12
C GLU A 56 -18.20 14.06 -16.90
N ASP A 57 -19.40 13.74 -16.47
CA ASP A 57 -20.03 14.35 -15.29
C ASP A 57 -19.21 14.14 -13.99
N LEU A 58 -18.51 13.02 -13.88
CA LEU A 58 -17.65 12.70 -12.75
C LEU A 58 -16.22 13.26 -12.89
N LYS A 59 -15.87 13.74 -14.08
CA LYS A 59 -14.60 14.42 -14.34
C LYS A 59 -14.70 15.92 -14.07
N LEU A 60 -15.88 16.51 -14.23
CA LEU A 60 -16.10 17.92 -14.00
C LEU A 60 -16.09 18.22 -12.50
N SER A 61 -15.33 19.21 -12.08
CA SER A 61 -15.33 19.70 -10.71
C SER A 61 -16.67 20.37 -10.42
N SER A 62 -17.59 19.65 -9.79
CA SER A 62 -18.82 20.24 -9.25
C SER A 62 -18.52 21.04 -7.99
N ASN A 63 -19.32 22.10 -7.76
CA ASN A 63 -19.25 22.84 -6.50
C ASN A 63 -19.65 21.89 -5.35
N LEU A 64 -18.66 21.50 -4.55
CA LEU A 64 -18.91 20.72 -3.33
C LEU A 64 -19.91 21.45 -2.43
N VAL A 65 -20.83 20.72 -1.83
CA VAL A 65 -21.72 21.25 -0.78
C VAL A 65 -20.89 21.85 0.36
N PRO A 66 -21.36 22.88 1.04
CA PRO A 66 -20.60 23.60 2.06
C PRO A 66 -19.96 22.70 3.12
N ALA A 67 -20.66 21.64 3.55
CA ALA A 67 -20.17 20.67 4.51
C ALA A 67 -18.91 19.92 4.00
N LEU A 68 -18.79 19.68 2.71
CA LEU A 68 -17.64 19.00 2.09
C LEU A 68 -16.46 19.93 1.78
N ARG A 69 -16.57 21.23 2.01
CA ARG A 69 -15.48 22.22 1.82
C ARG A 69 -14.57 22.32 3.04
N SER A 70 -14.67 21.41 3.98
CA SER A 70 -13.87 21.40 5.20
C SER A 70 -12.44 20.93 4.92
N SER A 71 -11.44 21.60 5.48
CA SER A 71 -10.04 21.13 5.51
C SER A 71 -9.88 19.77 6.17
N TRP A 72 -10.80 19.42 7.06
CA TRP A 72 -10.87 18.13 7.71
C TRP A 72 -11.15 16.99 6.73
N LEU A 73 -12.08 17.21 5.79
CA LEU A 73 -12.38 16.23 4.75
C LEU A 73 -11.15 16.00 3.84
N ILE A 74 -10.43 17.05 3.48
CA ILE A 74 -9.21 16.97 2.66
C ILE A 74 -8.18 16.08 3.36
N MET A 75 -7.94 16.31 4.65
CA MET A 75 -7.03 15.50 5.46
C MET A 75 -7.47 14.04 5.50
N HIS A 76 -8.74 13.77 5.81
CA HIS A 76 -9.31 12.42 5.84
C HIS A 76 -9.09 11.67 4.53
N VAL A 77 -9.54 12.25 3.41
CA VAL A 77 -9.45 11.62 2.09
C VAL A 77 -8.00 11.39 1.68
N SER A 78 -7.10 12.36 1.94
CA SER A 78 -5.68 12.21 1.65
C SER A 78 -5.05 11.03 2.39
N VAL A 79 -5.32 10.90 3.69
CA VAL A 79 -4.81 9.80 4.53
C VAL A 79 -5.35 8.45 4.06
N VAL A 80 -6.65 8.37 3.75
CA VAL A 80 -7.29 7.14 3.24
C VAL A 80 -6.71 6.74 1.89
N MET A 81 -6.51 7.68 0.97
CA MET A 81 -5.93 7.38 -0.36
C MET A 81 -4.49 6.90 -0.26
N LEU A 82 -3.67 7.51 0.62
CA LEU A 82 -2.31 7.03 0.88
C LEU A 82 -2.30 5.64 1.53
N SER A 83 -3.27 5.37 2.40
CA SER A 83 -3.47 4.02 2.95
C SER A 83 -3.76 3.00 1.85
N TYR A 84 -4.69 3.30 0.94
CA TYR A 84 -5.01 2.41 -0.18
C TYR A 84 -3.80 2.18 -1.08
N ALA A 85 -3.01 3.20 -1.37
CA ALA A 85 -1.77 3.05 -2.14
C ALA A 85 -0.80 2.06 -1.45
N ALA A 86 -0.57 2.20 -0.15
CA ALA A 86 0.29 1.32 0.62
C ALA A 86 -0.24 -0.13 0.67
N LEU A 87 -1.56 -0.31 0.85
CA LEU A 87 -2.19 -1.64 0.87
C LEU A 87 -2.14 -2.31 -0.51
N ILE A 88 -2.34 -1.56 -1.59
CA ILE A 88 -2.21 -2.08 -2.96
C ILE A 88 -0.78 -2.56 -3.19
N ILE A 89 0.24 -1.75 -2.91
CA ILE A 89 1.64 -2.15 -3.06
C ILE A 89 1.92 -3.41 -2.24
N GLY A 90 1.54 -3.44 -0.96
CA GLY A 90 1.76 -4.58 -0.09
C GLY A 90 1.09 -5.86 -0.58
N SER A 91 -0.16 -5.79 -1.03
CA SER A 91 -0.88 -6.95 -1.57
C SER A 91 -0.26 -7.49 -2.85
N LEU A 92 0.21 -6.60 -3.74
CA LEU A 92 0.86 -7.00 -4.98
C LEU A 92 2.21 -7.66 -4.74
N LEU A 93 2.99 -7.14 -3.79
CA LEU A 93 4.24 -7.78 -3.37
C LEU A 93 3.98 -9.17 -2.79
N SER A 94 2.94 -9.34 -1.96
CA SER A 94 2.54 -10.67 -1.44
C SER A 94 2.21 -11.66 -2.55
N VAL A 95 1.42 -11.23 -3.52
CA VAL A 95 1.06 -12.04 -4.70
C VAL A 95 2.31 -12.43 -5.49
N SER A 96 3.25 -11.51 -5.64
CA SER A 96 4.52 -11.76 -6.35
C SER A 96 5.38 -12.79 -5.65
N VAL A 97 5.50 -12.70 -4.33
CA VAL A 97 6.19 -13.71 -3.51
C VAL A 97 5.58 -15.09 -3.73
N LEU A 98 4.26 -15.16 -3.78
CA LEU A 98 3.54 -16.42 -4.03
C LEU A 98 3.88 -17.01 -5.40
N PHE A 99 3.92 -16.18 -6.45
CA PHE A 99 4.27 -16.63 -7.81
C PHE A 99 5.74 -17.08 -7.93
N ILE A 100 6.66 -16.34 -7.33
CA ILE A 100 8.11 -16.66 -7.36
C ILE A 100 8.37 -18.00 -6.64
N ASN A 101 7.67 -18.26 -5.54
CA ASN A 101 7.89 -19.44 -4.70
C ASN A 101 7.04 -20.65 -5.08
N LYS A 102 6.22 -20.58 -6.12
CA LYS A 102 5.29 -21.65 -6.53
C LYS A 102 5.93 -23.04 -6.64
N ASN A 103 7.20 -23.12 -7.01
CA ASN A 103 7.94 -24.37 -7.24
C ASN A 103 9.06 -24.61 -6.21
N LYS A 104 9.15 -23.81 -5.14
CA LYS A 104 10.16 -23.97 -4.10
C LYS A 104 9.46 -24.33 -2.78
N PRO A 105 10.03 -25.25 -1.95
CA PRO A 105 9.52 -25.43 -0.61
C PRO A 105 9.66 -24.10 0.14
N LEU A 106 8.53 -23.53 0.56
CA LEU A 106 8.50 -22.32 1.35
C LEU A 106 9.22 -22.56 2.68
N GLN A 107 10.45 -22.16 2.77
CA GLN A 107 11.11 -21.97 4.06
C GLN A 107 10.61 -20.62 4.62
N ILE A 108 9.44 -20.63 5.20
CA ILE A 108 8.92 -19.47 5.92
C ILE A 108 9.79 -19.32 7.17
N ARG A 109 10.82 -18.53 7.06
CA ARG A 109 11.52 -18.00 8.21
C ARG A 109 10.68 -16.86 8.76
N SER A 110 9.71 -17.22 9.58
CA SER A 110 8.95 -16.22 10.33
C SER A 110 9.95 -15.40 11.16
N SER A 111 10.19 -14.17 10.78
CA SER A 111 10.85 -13.17 11.63
C SER A 111 9.84 -12.63 12.64
N SER A 112 9.11 -13.54 13.29
CA SER A 112 8.31 -13.20 14.45
C SER A 112 9.29 -12.82 15.56
N THR A 113 9.32 -11.55 15.94
CA THR A 113 9.93 -11.03 17.16
C THR A 113 9.21 -11.52 18.43
N GLY A 114 8.43 -12.58 18.32
CA GLY A 114 7.92 -13.34 19.45
C GLY A 114 9.01 -14.29 19.96
N ILE A 115 9.14 -14.42 21.28
CA ILE A 115 9.94 -15.42 22.00
C ILE A 115 9.40 -16.82 21.64
N GLY A 116 9.55 -17.21 20.40
CA GLY A 116 9.23 -18.54 19.87
C GLY A 116 10.53 -19.26 19.61
N GLY A 117 10.80 -20.28 20.41
CA GLY A 117 12.07 -20.96 20.43
C GLY A 117 12.55 -21.41 19.05
N PHE A 118 13.78 -21.05 18.73
CA PHE A 118 14.56 -21.66 17.67
C PHE A 118 14.55 -23.19 17.86
N LYS A 119 13.79 -23.91 17.05
CA LYS A 119 14.13 -25.31 16.83
C LYS A 119 15.37 -25.31 15.96
N ILE A 120 16.53 -25.33 16.60
CA ILE A 120 17.78 -25.71 15.95
C ILE A 120 17.59 -27.15 15.53
N SER A 121 17.35 -27.37 14.24
CA SER A 121 17.42 -28.71 13.69
C SER A 121 18.89 -29.14 13.79
N ASN A 122 19.17 -30.14 14.61
CA ASN A 122 20.51 -30.62 14.89
C ASN A 122 21.24 -31.27 13.68
N ASN A 123 20.73 -31.07 12.49
CA ASN A 123 21.25 -31.67 11.25
C ASN A 123 22.06 -30.73 10.36
N TYR A 124 22.32 -29.48 10.80
CA TYR A 124 23.18 -28.58 10.01
C TYR A 124 24.58 -28.53 10.64
N PRO A 125 25.66 -28.76 9.87
CA PRO A 125 27.03 -28.60 10.37
C PRO A 125 27.24 -27.14 10.78
N PHE A 126 27.91 -26.95 11.92
CA PHE A 126 28.18 -25.64 12.54
C PHE A 126 28.77 -24.56 11.60
N ASN A 127 29.44 -24.99 10.53
CA ASN A 127 30.03 -24.09 9.52
C ASN A 127 28.99 -23.36 8.65
N ASP A 128 27.74 -23.85 8.57
CA ASP A 128 26.68 -23.16 7.80
C ASP A 128 26.00 -22.05 8.61
N LEU A 129 26.24 -21.97 9.91
CA LEU A 129 25.73 -20.93 10.80
C LEU A 129 26.47 -19.60 10.67
N VAL A 130 27.66 -19.60 10.05
CA VAL A 130 28.55 -18.42 9.92
C VAL A 130 28.50 -17.82 8.50
N LYS A 131 27.75 -18.42 7.57
CA LYS A 131 27.52 -17.76 6.28
C LYS A 131 26.70 -16.50 6.49
N PRO A 132 27.14 -15.33 5.94
CA PRO A 132 26.33 -14.14 5.96
C PRO A 132 24.97 -14.53 5.35
N ILE A 133 23.90 -14.18 6.05
CA ILE A 133 22.52 -14.48 5.64
C ILE A 133 22.29 -13.69 4.35
N GLU A 134 22.56 -14.29 3.18
CA GLU A 134 22.03 -13.80 1.93
C GLU A 134 20.53 -13.98 1.99
N PHE A 135 19.81 -12.90 2.28
CA PHE A 135 18.37 -12.89 2.19
C PHE A 135 17.99 -13.27 0.77
N SER A 136 17.23 -14.35 0.64
CA SER A 136 16.63 -14.68 -0.63
C SER A 136 15.78 -13.50 -1.10
N HIS A 137 15.85 -13.14 -2.37
CA HIS A 137 15.05 -12.04 -2.95
C HIS A 137 13.54 -12.14 -2.59
N SER A 138 13.03 -13.34 -2.40
CA SER A 138 11.67 -13.58 -1.93
C SER A 138 11.43 -13.17 -0.47
N GLU A 139 12.43 -13.32 0.42
CA GLU A 139 12.33 -12.91 1.83
C GLU A 139 12.34 -11.38 1.97
N GLU A 140 13.08 -10.71 1.11
CA GLU A 140 13.07 -9.24 1.05
C GLU A 140 11.70 -8.72 0.61
N LEU A 141 11.13 -9.29 -0.45
CA LEU A 141 9.81 -8.92 -0.96
C LEU A 141 8.70 -9.21 0.07
N ASP A 142 8.79 -10.32 0.80
CA ASP A 142 7.85 -10.66 1.87
C ASP A 142 7.91 -9.66 3.02
N THR A 143 9.12 -9.31 3.45
CA THR A 143 9.32 -8.28 4.49
C THR A 143 8.77 -6.92 4.07
N LEU A 144 8.97 -6.53 2.81
CA LEU A 144 8.43 -5.29 2.24
C LEU A 144 6.93 -5.29 2.19
N SER A 145 6.35 -6.40 1.73
CA SER A 145 4.91 -6.59 1.70
C SER A 145 4.29 -6.40 3.09
N TYR A 146 4.85 -7.08 4.09
CA TYR A 146 4.40 -6.94 5.47
C TYR A 146 4.48 -5.50 5.99
N ARG A 147 5.60 -4.81 5.76
CA ARG A 147 5.78 -3.41 6.17
C ARG A 147 4.79 -2.47 5.48
N SER A 148 4.57 -2.65 4.18
CA SER A 148 3.62 -1.83 3.41
C SER A 148 2.19 -2.03 3.90
N ILE A 149 1.77 -3.27 4.16
CA ILE A 149 0.46 -3.60 4.71
C ILE A 149 0.29 -3.00 6.11
N LEU A 150 1.31 -3.09 6.96
CA LEU A 150 1.26 -2.53 8.31
C LEU A 150 1.07 -1.00 8.27
N ILE A 151 1.85 -0.30 7.46
CA ILE A 151 1.74 1.15 7.29
C ILE A 151 0.35 1.50 6.74
N GLY A 152 -0.11 0.79 5.71
CA GLY A 152 -1.43 0.99 5.13
C GLY A 152 -2.55 0.76 6.13
N PHE A 153 -2.47 -0.26 6.96
CA PHE A 153 -3.46 -0.55 8.00
C PHE A 153 -3.52 0.56 9.06
N VAL A 154 -2.38 1.04 9.53
CA VAL A 154 -2.33 2.16 10.51
C VAL A 154 -2.94 3.42 9.92
N LEU A 155 -2.57 3.78 8.67
CA LEU A 155 -3.13 4.94 7.98
C LEU A 155 -4.63 4.79 7.76
N LEU A 156 -5.11 3.58 7.40
CA LEU A 156 -6.53 3.31 7.22
C LEU A 156 -7.31 3.52 8.53
N THR A 157 -6.78 3.00 9.62
CA THR A 157 -7.40 3.15 10.95
C THR A 157 -7.52 4.63 11.33
N LEU A 158 -6.44 5.41 11.16
CA LEU A 158 -6.46 6.86 11.40
C LEU A 158 -7.45 7.58 10.47
N GLY A 159 -7.48 7.18 9.20
CA GLY A 159 -8.41 7.69 8.21
C GLY A 159 -9.87 7.43 8.61
N LEU A 160 -10.21 6.19 8.97
CA LEU A 160 -11.57 5.82 9.37
C LEU A 160 -12.03 6.57 10.63
N ILE A 161 -11.18 6.65 11.66
CA ILE A 161 -11.49 7.39 12.89
C ILE A 161 -11.72 8.87 12.58
N SER A 162 -10.84 9.50 11.81
CA SER A 162 -10.97 10.92 11.45
C SER A 162 -12.24 11.17 10.62
N GLY A 163 -12.61 10.24 9.72
CA GLY A 163 -13.83 10.33 8.95
C GLY A 163 -15.10 10.20 9.78
N ALA A 164 -15.10 9.28 10.75
CA ALA A 164 -16.22 9.11 11.68
C ALA A 164 -16.43 10.35 12.56
N VAL A 165 -15.35 10.94 13.09
CA VAL A 165 -15.41 12.18 13.87
C VAL A 165 -15.97 13.32 13.01
N TRP A 166 -15.48 13.47 11.78
CA TRP A 166 -16.00 14.50 10.88
C TRP A 166 -17.49 14.30 10.56
N ALA A 167 -17.92 13.05 10.29
CA ALA A 167 -19.32 12.75 9.99
C ALA A 167 -20.24 13.12 11.16
N ASN A 168 -19.81 12.83 12.39
CA ASN A 168 -20.55 13.22 13.58
C ASN A 168 -20.65 14.74 13.76
N GLU A 169 -19.57 15.49 13.49
CA GLU A 169 -19.60 16.94 13.56
C GLU A 169 -20.47 17.57 12.44
N ALA A 170 -20.42 17.00 11.23
CA ALA A 170 -21.13 17.55 10.08
C ALA A 170 -22.63 17.23 10.08
N TRP A 171 -23.03 16.07 10.59
CA TRP A 171 -24.41 15.55 10.52
C TRP A 171 -25.03 15.22 11.88
N GLY A 172 -24.28 15.27 12.97
CA GLY A 172 -24.76 15.00 14.34
C GLY A 172 -25.07 13.52 14.64
N THR A 173 -24.70 12.60 13.73
CA THR A 173 -24.88 11.14 13.87
C THR A 173 -23.63 10.40 13.42
N TRP A 174 -23.40 9.21 14.00
CA TRP A 174 -22.33 8.30 13.60
C TRP A 174 -22.69 7.50 12.36
#